data_760aa0a46bc1bf577d414e9c25dc4422
#
_entry.id   760aa0a46bc1bf577d414e9c25dc4422
#
_cell.length_a   1.000
_cell.length_b   1.000
_cell.length_c   1.000
_cell.angle_alpha   90.00
_cell.angle_beta   90.00
_cell.angle_gamma   90.00
#
_symmetry.space_group_name_H-M   'P 1'
#
loop_
_entity.id
_entity.type
_entity.pdbx_description
1 polymer ?
#
loop_
_entity_poly.entity_id
_entity_poly.type
_entity_poly.pdbx_seq_one_letter_code
_entity_poly.pdbx_strand_id
1 'polypeptide(L)'
;MKKVQQKHEAHMLIYAVDSNGQLVNVDNVRTGNECGCFCPACKEPLMAKNQGLKRIHHFAHQSGTECDFAYESMLHLLAKEKVRNAFLDNEEFLMGFEYKSYCPKSKQCVYVRYDECRTIQQKLFNLKKYYDSCEQEICYDNIRRRSDLKIYSSTHPEREPIYIEFCVTHASDEAKLHSGNKIIEILIEDEDD
;
A
#
# COMPACT_ATOMS: atom_id res chain seq x y z
N MET A 1 32.34 14.22 13.45
CA MET A 1 31.07 13.55 13.09
C MET A 1 30.58 14.16 11.78
N LYS A 2 30.74 13.47 10.65
CA LYS A 2 30.25 13.93 9.35
C LYS A 2 28.75 13.56 9.27
N LYS A 3 27.88 14.57 9.20
CA LYS A 3 26.46 14.36 8.85
C LYS A 3 26.43 13.78 7.44
N VAL A 4 25.99 12.55 7.32
CA VAL A 4 25.60 11.97 6.03
C VAL A 4 24.33 12.73 5.63
N GLN A 5 24.46 13.60 4.66
CA GLN A 5 23.32 14.16 3.94
C GLN A 5 22.74 13.01 3.12
N GLN A 6 21.63 12.45 3.60
CA GLN A 6 20.76 11.63 2.75
C GLN A 6 20.31 12.54 1.60
N LYS A 7 20.79 12.25 0.40
CA LYS A 7 20.25 12.78 -0.83
C LYS A 7 18.79 12.33 -0.87
N HIS A 8 17.85 13.22 -0.66
CA HIS A 8 16.47 12.99 -1.04
C HIS A 8 16.49 12.79 -2.56
N GLU A 9 16.41 11.56 -3.01
CA GLU A 9 15.99 11.28 -4.38
C GLU A 9 14.61 11.92 -4.51
N ALA A 10 14.48 12.82 -5.48
CA ALA A 10 13.23 13.53 -5.68
C ALA A 10 12.17 12.48 -6.11
N HIS A 11 11.28 12.13 -5.22
CA HIS A 11 10.15 11.26 -5.50
C HIS A 11 9.30 11.90 -6.59
N MET A 12 9.27 11.27 -7.77
CA MET A 12 8.60 11.81 -8.94
C MET A 12 7.16 11.31 -9.01
N LEU A 13 6.24 12.20 -9.28
CA LEU A 13 4.84 11.86 -9.45
C LEU A 13 4.64 11.20 -10.84
N ILE A 14 4.67 9.89 -10.91
CA ILE A 14 4.51 9.13 -12.16
C ILE A 14 3.06 8.65 -12.40
N TYR A 15 2.22 8.71 -11.37
CA TYR A 15 0.78 8.49 -11.48
C TYR A 15 0.02 9.72 -11.02
N ALA A 16 -1.15 9.94 -11.60
CA ALA A 16 -2.10 11.00 -11.29
C ALA A 16 -3.52 10.47 -11.38
N VAL A 17 -4.51 11.30 -11.07
CA VAL A 17 -5.92 10.92 -11.27
C VAL A 17 -6.50 11.68 -12.47
N ASP A 18 -7.31 11.00 -13.27
CA ASP A 18 -8.06 11.62 -14.36
C ASP A 18 -9.33 12.34 -13.85
N SER A 19 -10.12 12.89 -14.75
CA SER A 19 -11.38 13.58 -14.44
C SER A 19 -12.45 12.66 -13.82
N ASN A 20 -12.30 11.33 -13.94
CA ASN A 20 -13.20 10.34 -13.36
C ASN A 20 -12.68 9.82 -12.01
N GLY A 21 -11.49 10.29 -11.57
CA GLY A 21 -10.83 9.83 -10.35
C GLY A 21 -10.07 8.52 -10.52
N GLN A 22 -9.85 8.07 -11.76
CA GLN A 22 -9.08 6.86 -12.04
C GLN A 22 -7.59 7.16 -12.08
N LEU A 23 -6.80 6.22 -11.54
CA LEU A 23 -5.34 6.33 -11.54
C LEU A 23 -4.80 6.12 -12.97
N VAL A 24 -3.95 7.02 -13.44
CA VAL A 24 -3.35 6.99 -14.76
C VAL A 24 -1.84 7.21 -14.68
N ASN A 25 -1.09 6.43 -15.46
CA ASN A 25 0.35 6.59 -15.59
C ASN A 25 0.66 7.73 -16.56
N VAL A 26 1.73 8.47 -16.32
CA VAL A 26 2.17 9.61 -17.13
C VAL A 26 2.43 9.25 -18.59
N ASP A 27 2.87 8.02 -18.88
CA ASP A 27 3.13 7.55 -20.25
C ASP A 27 1.87 7.26 -21.06
N ASN A 28 0.73 7.11 -20.37
CA ASN A 28 -0.55 6.75 -20.99
C ASN A 28 -1.46 7.95 -21.26
N VAL A 29 -0.97 9.17 -21.03
CA VAL A 29 -1.74 10.41 -21.19
C VAL A 29 -1.14 11.35 -22.23
N ARG A 30 -1.92 12.33 -22.69
CA ARG A 30 -1.44 13.38 -23.59
C ARG A 30 -0.37 14.23 -22.89
N THR A 31 0.61 14.68 -23.65
CA THR A 31 1.69 15.53 -23.15
C THR A 31 1.20 16.93 -22.74
N GLY A 32 1.85 17.50 -21.75
CA GLY A 32 1.62 18.87 -21.31
C GLY A 32 0.31 19.05 -20.56
N ASN A 33 -0.27 20.24 -20.69
CA ASN A 33 -1.51 20.61 -19.98
C ASN A 33 -2.76 19.90 -20.50
N GLU A 34 -2.67 19.29 -21.67
CA GLU A 34 -3.79 18.55 -22.27
C GLU A 34 -3.98 17.14 -21.69
N CYS A 35 -3.16 16.74 -20.73
CA CYS A 35 -3.31 15.44 -20.07
C CYS A 35 -4.63 15.28 -19.32
N GLY A 36 -5.25 16.36 -18.89
CA GLY A 36 -6.52 16.31 -18.14
C GLY A 36 -6.40 15.64 -16.77
N CYS A 37 -5.21 15.63 -16.19
CA CYS A 37 -4.90 14.94 -14.93
C CYS A 37 -4.80 15.90 -13.76
N PHE A 38 -5.04 15.37 -12.56
CA PHE A 38 -5.07 16.10 -11.31
C PHE A 38 -4.18 15.44 -10.26
N CYS A 39 -3.63 16.25 -9.37
CA CYS A 39 -2.86 15.77 -8.23
C CYS A 39 -3.74 14.92 -7.31
N PRO A 40 -3.30 13.71 -6.91
CA PRO A 40 -4.07 12.86 -6.01
C PRO A 40 -4.30 13.48 -4.63
N ALA A 41 -3.39 14.36 -4.17
CA ALA A 41 -3.50 15.05 -2.89
C ALA A 41 -4.31 16.36 -2.98
N CYS A 42 -3.76 17.39 -3.62
CA CYS A 42 -4.33 18.74 -3.63
C CYS A 42 -5.42 18.97 -4.70
N LYS A 43 -5.60 18.03 -5.62
CA LYS A 43 -6.56 18.10 -6.73
C LYS A 43 -6.29 19.21 -7.76
N GLU A 44 -5.14 19.89 -7.68
CA GLU A 44 -4.74 20.86 -8.70
C GLU A 44 -4.46 20.20 -10.05
N PRO A 45 -4.69 20.90 -11.17
CA PRO A 45 -4.37 20.40 -12.50
C PRO A 45 -2.86 20.16 -12.66
N LEU A 46 -2.53 19.06 -13.34
CA LEU A 46 -1.17 18.66 -13.63
C LEU A 46 -0.85 18.82 -15.12
N MET A 47 0.45 18.93 -15.43
CA MET A 47 0.99 18.77 -16.77
C MET A 47 1.81 17.49 -16.84
N ALA A 48 1.68 16.73 -17.91
CA ALA A 48 2.48 15.53 -18.16
C ALA A 48 3.78 15.91 -18.88
N LYS A 49 4.91 15.56 -18.27
CA LYS A 49 6.25 15.70 -18.85
C LYS A 49 6.74 14.34 -19.32
N ASN A 50 6.13 13.83 -20.39
CA ASN A 50 6.34 12.49 -20.93
C ASN A 50 6.96 12.49 -22.34
N GLN A 51 7.67 13.56 -22.71
CA GLN A 51 8.42 13.62 -23.94
C GLN A 51 9.92 13.64 -23.66
N GLY A 52 10.66 12.81 -24.40
CA GLY A 52 12.11 12.77 -24.34
C GLY A 52 12.67 11.51 -23.70
N LEU A 53 13.91 11.17 -24.11
CA LEU A 53 14.55 9.90 -23.75
C LEU A 53 15.55 10.03 -22.58
N LYS A 54 15.77 11.24 -22.06
CA LYS A 54 16.85 11.51 -21.09
C LYS A 54 16.39 11.73 -19.66
N ARG A 55 15.13 12.05 -19.45
CA ARG A 55 14.58 12.35 -18.13
C ARG A 55 13.44 11.38 -17.82
N ILE A 56 13.30 11.03 -16.56
CA ILE A 56 12.17 10.25 -16.08
C ILE A 56 10.88 11.04 -16.36
N HIS A 57 9.91 10.37 -16.95
CA HIS A 57 8.60 10.95 -17.20
C HIS A 57 7.88 11.17 -15.88
N HIS A 58 7.25 12.32 -15.70
CA HIS A 58 6.56 12.67 -14.46
C HIS A 58 5.48 13.72 -14.70
N PHE A 59 4.58 13.82 -13.73
CA PHE A 59 3.63 14.92 -13.65
C PHE A 59 4.21 16.08 -12.84
N ALA A 60 3.84 17.30 -13.20
CA ALA A 60 4.13 18.50 -12.43
C ALA A 60 2.88 19.37 -12.32
N HIS A 61 2.74 20.13 -11.25
CA HIS A 61 1.63 21.08 -11.10
C HIS A 61 1.72 22.18 -12.16
N GLN A 62 0.58 22.52 -12.78
CA GLN A 62 0.54 23.60 -13.78
C GLN A 62 0.86 24.96 -13.16
N SER A 63 0.51 25.16 -11.90
CA SER A 63 0.83 26.35 -11.12
C SER A 63 2.34 26.52 -10.83
N GLY A 64 3.12 25.43 -10.95
CA GLY A 64 4.52 25.39 -10.52
C GLY A 64 4.69 25.28 -9.01
N THR A 65 3.61 25.13 -8.23
CA THR A 65 3.68 24.88 -6.78
C THR A 65 4.09 23.45 -6.49
N GLU A 66 4.78 23.22 -5.38
CA GLU A 66 5.07 21.89 -4.86
C GLU A 66 3.95 21.46 -3.90
N CYS A 67 3.63 20.17 -3.89
CA CYS A 67 2.66 19.57 -2.99
C CYS A 67 3.33 18.42 -2.23
N ASP A 68 3.63 18.63 -0.96
CA ASP A 68 4.39 17.71 -0.12
C ASP A 68 3.72 16.32 0.02
N PHE A 69 2.40 16.27 -0.14
CA PHE A 69 1.63 15.03 -0.01
C PHE A 69 1.30 14.35 -1.34
N ALA A 70 1.77 14.88 -2.48
CA ALA A 70 1.41 14.35 -3.79
C ALA A 70 1.92 12.93 -3.99
N TYR A 71 3.18 12.68 -3.64
CA TYR A 71 3.83 11.38 -3.79
C TYR A 71 3.23 10.32 -2.86
N GLU A 72 3.06 10.65 -1.58
CA GLU A 72 2.44 9.75 -0.60
C GLU A 72 1.01 9.37 -1.02
N SER A 73 0.20 10.36 -1.44
CA SER A 73 -1.17 10.10 -1.92
C SER A 73 -1.19 9.25 -3.19
N MET A 74 -0.20 9.43 -4.07
CA MET A 74 -0.04 8.60 -5.27
C MET A 74 0.25 7.15 -4.90
N LEU A 75 1.22 6.89 -4.00
CA LEU A 75 1.57 5.54 -3.55
C LEU A 75 0.39 4.85 -2.88
N HIS A 76 -0.36 5.54 -2.03
CA HIS A 76 -1.58 5.01 -1.41
C HIS A 76 -2.62 4.55 -2.43
N LEU A 77 -2.89 5.39 -3.45
CA LEU A 77 -3.84 5.03 -4.50
C LEU A 77 -3.35 3.86 -5.34
N LEU A 78 -2.06 3.87 -5.71
CA LEU A 78 -1.44 2.82 -6.50
C LEU A 78 -1.50 1.47 -5.79
N ALA A 79 -1.15 1.44 -4.50
CA ALA A 79 -1.18 0.22 -3.70
C ALA A 79 -2.61 -0.33 -3.55
N LYS A 80 -3.59 0.54 -3.26
CA LYS A 80 -5.01 0.12 -3.20
C LYS A 80 -5.45 -0.53 -4.49
N GLU A 81 -5.13 0.07 -5.63
CA GLU A 81 -5.52 -0.45 -6.93
C GLU A 81 -4.78 -1.75 -7.29
N LYS A 82 -3.45 -1.78 -7.14
CA LYS A 82 -2.64 -2.97 -7.42
C LYS A 82 -3.08 -4.18 -6.57
N VAL A 83 -3.21 -4.00 -5.26
CA VAL A 83 -3.56 -5.10 -4.34
C VAL A 83 -5.01 -5.56 -4.56
N ARG A 84 -5.95 -4.62 -4.76
CA ARG A 84 -7.34 -4.97 -5.08
C ARG A 84 -7.43 -5.77 -6.38
N ASN A 85 -6.78 -5.31 -7.45
CA ASN A 85 -6.80 -6.00 -8.74
C ASN A 85 -6.08 -7.35 -8.65
N ALA A 86 -4.94 -7.43 -7.98
CA ALA A 86 -4.25 -8.70 -7.74
C ALA A 86 -5.13 -9.70 -6.97
N PHE A 87 -5.91 -9.23 -5.99
CA PHE A 87 -6.85 -10.07 -5.28
C PHE A 87 -8.02 -10.53 -6.18
N LEU A 88 -8.61 -9.64 -6.98
CA LEU A 88 -9.79 -9.97 -7.78
C LEU A 88 -9.47 -10.83 -9.00
N ASP A 89 -8.37 -10.53 -9.69
CA ASP A 89 -8.05 -11.08 -11.02
C ASP A 89 -7.31 -12.42 -10.96
N ASN A 90 -6.65 -12.74 -9.85
CA ASN A 90 -5.90 -13.99 -9.73
C ASN A 90 -6.70 -15.09 -9.01
N GLU A 91 -6.44 -16.34 -9.37
CA GLU A 91 -7.01 -17.51 -8.70
C GLU A 91 -6.44 -17.76 -7.30
N GLU A 92 -5.22 -17.29 -7.07
CA GLU A 92 -4.54 -17.36 -5.79
C GLU A 92 -4.09 -15.98 -5.35
N PHE A 93 -4.23 -15.70 -4.06
CA PHE A 93 -3.68 -14.50 -3.42
C PHE A 93 -2.98 -14.93 -2.15
N LEU A 94 -1.65 -15.01 -2.23
CA LEU A 94 -0.80 -15.47 -1.12
C LEU A 94 -0.40 -14.29 -0.25
N MET A 95 -0.71 -14.39 1.03
CA MET A 95 -0.27 -13.45 2.05
C MET A 95 0.61 -14.17 3.04
N GLY A 96 1.80 -13.60 3.29
CA GLY A 96 2.78 -14.16 4.20
C GLY A 96 2.97 -13.28 5.43
N PHE A 97 3.24 -13.89 6.57
CA PHE A 97 3.73 -13.18 7.74
C PHE A 97 4.83 -13.97 8.43
N GLU A 98 5.71 -13.23 9.05
CA GLU A 98 6.78 -13.77 9.86
C GLU A 98 6.34 -13.82 11.33
N TYR A 99 6.69 -14.91 12.01
CA TYR A 99 6.44 -15.05 13.44
C TYR A 99 7.60 -15.73 14.12
N LYS A 100 7.83 -15.35 15.38
CA LYS A 100 8.83 -15.99 16.23
C LYS A 100 8.28 -17.30 16.74
N SER A 101 8.97 -18.40 16.44
CA SER A 101 8.64 -19.75 16.90
C SER A 101 9.84 -20.40 17.54
N TYR A 102 9.62 -21.42 18.37
CA TYR A 102 10.72 -22.24 18.86
C TYR A 102 11.39 -22.97 17.69
N CYS A 103 12.71 -23.11 17.80
CA CYS A 103 13.48 -23.92 16.86
C CYS A 103 12.80 -25.30 16.65
N PRO A 104 12.69 -25.81 15.41
CA PRO A 104 12.10 -27.13 15.15
C PRO A 104 12.73 -28.27 15.94
N LYS A 105 13.99 -28.11 16.34
CA LYS A 105 14.73 -29.10 17.17
C LYS A 105 14.54 -28.88 18.68
N SER A 106 13.68 -27.95 19.12
CA SER A 106 13.51 -27.57 20.52
C SER A 106 13.17 -28.75 21.44
N LYS A 107 12.38 -29.72 20.94
CA LYS A 107 12.03 -30.94 21.72
C LYS A 107 13.22 -31.82 22.07
N GLN A 108 14.32 -31.74 21.34
CA GLN A 108 15.53 -32.56 21.51
C GLN A 108 16.74 -31.71 21.96
N CYS A 109 16.55 -30.39 22.11
CA CYS A 109 17.63 -29.47 22.38
C CYS A 109 17.75 -29.23 23.89
N VAL A 110 18.95 -29.46 24.43
CA VAL A 110 19.28 -29.19 25.85
C VAL A 110 19.25 -27.68 26.17
N TYR A 111 19.38 -26.83 25.17
CA TYR A 111 19.42 -25.36 25.32
C TYR A 111 18.03 -24.71 25.14
N VAL A 112 16.95 -25.46 25.03
CA VAL A 112 15.57 -24.95 24.79
C VAL A 112 15.09 -23.98 25.90
N ARG A 113 15.72 -23.98 27.04
CA ARG A 113 15.38 -23.11 28.18
C ARG A 113 15.78 -21.66 28.00
N TYR A 114 16.61 -21.36 27.02
CA TYR A 114 17.04 -20.01 26.72
C TYR A 114 16.12 -19.42 25.63
N ASP A 115 15.55 -18.26 25.91
CA ASP A 115 14.66 -17.52 24.98
C ASP A 115 15.31 -17.22 23.62
N GLU A 116 16.63 -17.35 23.53
CA GLU A 116 17.45 -17.17 22.33
C GLU A 116 17.23 -18.24 21.25
N CYS A 117 16.60 -19.38 21.59
CA CYS A 117 16.32 -20.45 20.64
C CYS A 117 15.05 -20.23 19.80
N ARG A 118 14.63 -18.98 19.62
CA ARG A 118 13.54 -18.62 18.73
C ARG A 118 14.06 -18.33 17.34
N THR A 119 13.42 -18.97 16.35
CA THR A 119 13.68 -18.72 14.93
C THR A 119 12.50 -17.97 14.31
N ILE A 120 12.80 -17.10 13.36
CA ILE A 120 11.78 -16.49 12.53
C ILE A 120 11.29 -17.56 11.54
N GLN A 121 10.01 -17.80 11.53
CA GLN A 121 9.34 -18.68 10.57
C GLN A 121 8.35 -17.88 9.72
N GLN A 122 8.19 -18.28 8.48
CA GLN A 122 7.24 -17.67 7.56
C GLN A 122 6.03 -18.59 7.36
N LYS A 123 4.84 -18.05 7.40
CA LYS A 123 3.62 -18.79 7.10
C LYS A 123 2.86 -18.09 6.00
N LEU A 124 2.55 -18.84 4.94
CA LEU A 124 1.80 -18.38 3.79
C LEU A 124 0.35 -18.85 3.87
N PHE A 125 -0.57 -17.94 3.55
CA PHE A 125 -1.99 -18.21 3.43
C PHE A 125 -2.48 -17.82 2.04
N ASN A 126 -3.22 -18.70 1.39
CA ASN A 126 -3.98 -18.32 0.22
C ASN A 126 -5.34 -17.78 0.67
N LEU A 127 -5.51 -16.45 0.62
CA LEU A 127 -6.72 -15.79 1.07
C LEU A 127 -7.93 -16.13 0.19
N LYS A 128 -7.74 -16.44 -1.09
CA LYS A 128 -8.82 -16.83 -2.02
C LYS A 128 -9.54 -18.12 -1.60
N LYS A 129 -8.94 -18.94 -0.74
CA LYS A 129 -9.61 -20.12 -0.15
C LYS A 129 -10.72 -19.76 0.84
N TYR A 130 -10.70 -18.53 1.35
CA TYR A 130 -11.59 -18.10 2.43
C TYR A 130 -12.41 -16.87 2.06
N TYR A 131 -11.95 -16.06 1.13
CA TYR A 131 -12.52 -14.78 0.77
C TYR A 131 -12.63 -14.65 -0.75
N ASP A 132 -13.68 -13.99 -1.22
CA ASP A 132 -14.00 -13.85 -2.64
C ASP A 132 -14.16 -12.38 -3.08
N SER A 133 -14.20 -11.44 -2.14
CA SER A 133 -14.56 -10.05 -2.42
C SER A 133 -13.58 -9.07 -1.77
N CYS A 134 -13.36 -7.92 -2.44
CA CYS A 134 -12.51 -6.85 -1.98
C CYS A 134 -13.14 -5.48 -2.30
N GLU A 135 -13.26 -4.63 -1.27
CA GLU A 135 -13.81 -3.27 -1.36
C GLU A 135 -12.80 -2.25 -0.82
N GLN A 136 -12.89 -1.00 -1.32
CA GLN A 136 -12.04 0.12 -0.91
C GLN A 136 -12.77 1.08 0.02
N GLU A 137 -12.03 1.78 0.88
CA GLU A 137 -12.51 2.90 1.70
C GLU A 137 -13.71 2.57 2.59
N ILE A 138 -13.73 1.37 3.21
CA ILE A 138 -14.85 0.90 4.02
C ILE A 138 -14.68 1.29 5.49
N CYS A 139 -15.73 1.91 6.06
CA CYS A 139 -15.82 2.12 7.50
C CYS A 139 -15.96 0.78 8.23
N TYR A 140 -15.14 0.54 9.25
CA TYR A 140 -15.14 -0.70 10.00
C TYR A 140 -15.51 -0.55 11.49
N ASP A 141 -15.69 0.67 11.95
CA ASP A 141 -16.10 0.93 13.34
C ASP A 141 -17.11 2.08 13.49
N ASN A 142 -17.62 2.25 14.73
CA ASN A 142 -18.61 3.27 15.06
C ASN A 142 -18.06 4.71 15.07
N ILE A 143 -16.73 4.88 15.10
CA ILE A 143 -16.07 6.18 15.04
C ILE A 143 -15.63 6.57 13.63
N ARG A 144 -16.14 5.85 12.64
CA ARG A 144 -15.95 6.08 11.19
C ARG A 144 -14.51 5.99 10.71
N ARG A 145 -13.68 5.15 11.33
CA ARG A 145 -12.39 4.80 10.75
C ARG A 145 -12.62 4.02 9.47
N ARG A 146 -11.82 4.33 8.46
CA ARG A 146 -11.88 3.64 7.16
C ARG A 146 -10.62 2.85 6.97
N SER A 147 -10.76 1.64 6.44
CA SER A 147 -9.64 0.88 5.91
C SER A 147 -9.41 1.23 4.44
N ASP A 148 -8.16 1.12 4.00
CA ASP A 148 -7.84 1.25 2.58
C ASP A 148 -8.50 0.14 1.76
N LEU A 149 -8.43 -1.10 2.24
CA LEU A 149 -9.10 -2.26 1.65
C LEU A 149 -9.78 -3.11 2.72
N LYS A 150 -10.90 -3.74 2.32
CA LYS A 150 -11.59 -4.79 3.07
C LYS A 150 -11.69 -6.03 2.21
N ILE A 151 -11.09 -7.14 2.66
CA ILE A 151 -11.19 -8.46 2.05
C ILE A 151 -12.20 -9.28 2.86
N TYR A 152 -13.24 -9.80 2.21
CA TYR A 152 -14.33 -10.51 2.90
C TYR A 152 -14.90 -11.63 2.05
N SER A 153 -15.74 -12.46 2.66
CA SER A 153 -16.52 -13.48 1.94
C SER A 153 -17.95 -13.00 1.73
N SER A 154 -18.40 -12.95 0.47
CA SER A 154 -19.78 -12.63 0.12
C SER A 154 -20.72 -13.80 0.41
N THR A 155 -20.19 -15.03 0.40
CA THR A 155 -20.95 -16.28 0.64
C THR A 155 -21.00 -16.70 2.11
N HIS A 156 -20.06 -16.20 2.93
CA HIS A 156 -19.94 -16.50 4.36
C HIS A 156 -19.84 -15.20 5.17
N PRO A 157 -20.96 -14.45 5.35
CA PRO A 157 -20.96 -13.17 6.04
C PRO A 157 -20.60 -13.24 7.53
N GLU A 158 -20.71 -14.43 8.15
CA GLU A 158 -20.28 -14.71 9.52
C GLU A 158 -18.75 -14.73 9.69
N ARG A 159 -18.00 -14.84 8.57
CA ARG A 159 -16.54 -14.85 8.61
C ARG A 159 -16.03 -13.41 8.76
N GLU A 160 -15.23 -13.20 9.80
CA GLU A 160 -14.60 -11.89 10.03
C GLU A 160 -13.78 -11.45 8.83
N PRO A 161 -13.97 -10.23 8.33
CA PRO A 161 -13.17 -9.68 7.24
C PRO A 161 -11.74 -9.38 7.67
N ILE A 162 -10.86 -9.19 6.70
CA ILE A 162 -9.51 -8.67 6.87
C ILE A 162 -9.49 -7.24 6.34
N TYR A 163 -8.96 -6.32 7.12
CA TYR A 163 -8.74 -4.93 6.73
C TYR A 163 -7.26 -4.73 6.41
N ILE A 164 -6.96 -4.05 5.30
CA ILE A 164 -5.61 -3.70 4.89
C ILE A 164 -5.46 -2.19 4.96
N GLU A 165 -4.35 -1.76 5.53
CA GLU A 165 -3.91 -0.37 5.63
C GLU A 165 -2.54 -0.23 4.99
N PHE A 166 -2.36 0.76 4.15
CA PHE A 166 -1.08 1.06 3.55
C PHE A 166 -0.41 2.24 4.27
N CYS A 167 0.83 2.06 4.67
CA CYS A 167 1.61 3.06 5.39
C CYS A 167 2.80 3.49 4.53
N VAL A 168 2.88 4.76 4.17
CA VAL A 168 4.00 5.31 3.38
C VAL A 168 5.04 5.97 4.29
N THR A 169 4.62 6.78 5.26
CA THR A 169 5.54 7.54 6.12
C THR A 169 5.43 7.21 7.60
N HIS A 170 4.26 6.76 8.03
CA HIS A 170 3.99 6.48 9.45
C HIS A 170 3.14 5.23 9.61
N ALA A 171 3.54 4.38 10.55
CA ALA A 171 2.69 3.28 11.01
C ALA A 171 1.38 3.82 11.60
N SER A 172 0.30 3.04 11.48
CA SER A 172 -1.00 3.41 12.03
C SER A 172 -0.94 3.61 13.55
N ASP A 173 -1.84 4.45 14.05
CA ASP A 173 -2.00 4.71 15.48
C ASP A 173 -2.30 3.40 16.24
N GLU A 174 -1.64 3.19 17.40
CA GLU A 174 -1.85 2.01 18.27
C GLU A 174 -3.33 1.76 18.59
N ALA A 175 -4.13 2.82 18.70
CA ALA A 175 -5.58 2.73 18.92
C ALA A 175 -6.31 2.02 17.75
N LYS A 176 -5.75 2.04 16.55
CA LYS A 176 -6.29 1.37 15.36
C LYS A 176 -6.01 -0.14 15.44
N LEU A 177 -4.80 -0.51 15.82
CA LEU A 177 -4.36 -1.90 15.96
C LEU A 177 -5.11 -2.64 17.09
N HIS A 178 -5.57 -1.93 18.12
CA HIS A 178 -6.30 -2.51 19.26
C HIS A 178 -7.84 -2.47 19.12
N SER A 179 -8.36 -2.21 17.91
CA SER A 179 -9.81 -2.14 17.64
C SER A 179 -10.55 -3.48 17.75
N GLY A 180 -9.84 -4.60 17.90
CA GLY A 180 -10.39 -5.96 17.85
C GLY A 180 -10.64 -6.50 16.43
N ASN A 181 -10.41 -5.69 15.40
CA ASN A 181 -10.51 -6.11 14.01
C ASN A 181 -9.19 -6.74 13.52
N LYS A 182 -9.27 -7.58 12.50
CA LYS A 182 -8.08 -8.14 11.81
C LYS A 182 -7.54 -7.10 10.84
N ILE A 183 -6.58 -6.30 11.29
CA ILE A 183 -5.93 -5.26 10.49
C ILE A 183 -4.53 -5.72 10.12
N ILE A 184 -4.17 -5.58 8.85
CA ILE A 184 -2.84 -5.83 8.31
C ILE A 184 -2.31 -4.52 7.79
N GLU A 185 -1.18 -4.06 8.33
CA GLU A 185 -0.46 -2.91 7.81
C GLU A 185 0.61 -3.35 6.84
N ILE A 186 0.66 -2.69 5.70
CA ILE A 186 1.67 -2.89 4.66
C ILE A 186 2.43 -1.58 4.51
N LEU A 187 3.74 -1.64 4.80
CA LEU A 187 4.64 -0.52 4.55
C LEU A 187 4.96 -0.47 3.06
N ILE A 188 4.90 0.73 2.48
CA ILE A 188 5.23 1.00 1.09
C ILE A 188 6.29 2.09 1.08
N GLU A 189 7.41 1.84 0.41
CA GLU A 189 8.51 2.80 0.30
C GLU A 189 8.53 3.47 -1.08
N ASP A 190 8.18 2.73 -2.13
CA ASP A 190 8.17 3.23 -3.50
C ASP A 190 7.14 2.51 -4.40
N GLU A 191 7.16 2.79 -5.71
CA GLU A 191 6.21 2.27 -6.69
C GLU A 191 6.44 0.79 -7.05
N ASP A 192 7.59 0.24 -6.71
CA ASP A 192 8.00 -1.13 -7.05
C ASP A 192 7.60 -2.13 -5.97
N ASP A 193 7.26 -1.64 -4.74
CA ASP A 193 6.71 -2.45 -3.65
C ASP A 193 5.31 -3.01 -4.00
#